data_610c1df43108c9434a9d668fd6a5bb0d
#
_entry.id   610c1df43108c9434a9d668fd6a5bb0d
#
_cell.length_a   1.000
_cell.length_b   1.000
_cell.length_c   1.000
_cell.angle_alpha   90.00
_cell.angle_beta   90.00
_cell.angle_gamma   90.00
#
_symmetry.space_group_name_H-M   'P 1'
#
loop_
_entity.id
_entity.type
_entity.pdbx_description
1 polymer ?
#
loop_
_entity_poly.entity_id
_entity_poly.type
_entity_poly.pdbx_seq_one_letter_code
_entity_poly.pdbx_strand_id
1 'polypeptide(L)'
;MSRVLLMTLSMIPAMAIANPAAETPEARLAAAGYTLPSAPKPVATYVTSVRTGNLLFLSGHGECGADFTTGKVGGDLTVEQGRLSAEKVGLCMLATIKSAVGDLSKVKRFVRILGMVQATEEFRDHPKVMNGFSDLMVVAFGEAGKGARSAVGMQSLPSNIAVEIEATVELHDGD
;
A
#
# COMPACT_ATOMS: atom_id res chain seq x y z
N MET A 1 9.24 72.29 -20.47
CA MET A 1 9.60 70.92 -21.01
C MET A 1 9.41 69.90 -19.91
N SER A 2 8.21 69.31 -19.80
CA SER A 2 7.88 68.29 -18.79
C SER A 2 8.21 66.88 -19.34
N ARG A 3 9.07 66.14 -18.63
CA ARG A 3 9.35 64.70 -18.91
C ARG A 3 8.34 63.86 -18.18
N VAL A 4 7.52 63.11 -18.95
CA VAL A 4 6.64 62.06 -18.43
C VAL A 4 7.47 60.78 -18.29
N LEU A 5 7.59 60.28 -17.05
CA LEU A 5 8.26 59.01 -16.74
C LEU A 5 7.22 57.89 -16.85
N LEU A 6 7.33 57.04 -17.89
CA LEU A 6 6.51 55.84 -18.06
C LEU A 6 7.07 54.73 -17.16
N MET A 7 6.34 54.41 -16.09
CA MET A 7 6.62 53.18 -15.30
C MET A 7 6.00 51.96 -15.98
N THR A 8 6.83 51.07 -16.49
CA THR A 8 6.39 49.77 -16.99
C THR A 8 6.19 48.82 -15.80
N LEU A 9 4.94 48.44 -15.54
CA LEU A 9 4.57 47.47 -14.53
C LEU A 9 4.89 46.04 -15.08
N SER A 10 5.94 45.42 -14.57
CA SER A 10 6.31 44.04 -14.90
C SER A 10 5.35 43.09 -14.20
N MET A 11 4.48 42.42 -14.96
CA MET A 11 3.66 41.33 -14.45
C MET A 11 4.54 40.07 -14.23
N ILE A 12 4.77 39.72 -12.99
CA ILE A 12 5.37 38.40 -12.63
C ILE A 12 4.25 37.38 -12.79
N PRO A 13 4.45 36.31 -13.60
CA PRO A 13 3.45 35.25 -13.68
C PRO A 13 3.35 34.55 -12.34
N ALA A 14 2.14 34.46 -11.77
CA ALA A 14 1.85 33.66 -10.59
C ALA A 14 2.08 32.20 -10.92
N MET A 15 3.12 31.61 -10.37
CA MET A 15 3.30 30.16 -10.36
C MET A 15 2.10 29.57 -9.62
N ALA A 16 1.26 28.83 -10.34
CA ALA A 16 0.20 28.03 -9.73
C ALA A 16 0.85 26.98 -8.81
N ILE A 17 0.72 27.17 -7.50
CA ILE A 17 1.09 26.17 -6.51
C ILE A 17 0.10 25.03 -6.69
N ALA A 18 0.54 23.89 -7.23
CA ALA A 18 -0.26 22.67 -7.30
C ALA A 18 -0.72 22.34 -5.88
N ASN A 19 -2.03 22.20 -5.69
CA ASN A 19 -2.62 21.88 -4.40
C ASN A 19 -2.35 20.39 -4.11
N PRO A 20 -1.52 20.01 -3.12
CA PRO A 20 -1.20 18.62 -2.82
C PRO A 20 -2.41 17.80 -2.33
N ALA A 21 -3.56 18.43 -2.06
CA ALA A 21 -4.80 17.76 -1.66
C ALA A 21 -5.59 17.15 -2.84
N ALA A 22 -5.17 17.34 -4.09
CA ALA A 22 -5.89 16.88 -5.29
C ALA A 22 -5.30 15.60 -5.92
N GLU A 23 -4.23 15.02 -5.35
CA GLU A 23 -3.57 13.87 -5.95
C GLU A 23 -4.13 12.56 -5.38
N THR A 24 -4.75 11.73 -6.27
CA THR A 24 -5.31 10.44 -5.86
C THR A 24 -4.21 9.46 -5.42
N PRO A 25 -4.55 8.43 -4.59
CA PRO A 25 -3.59 7.39 -4.24
C PRO A 25 -2.97 6.72 -5.45
N GLU A 26 -3.76 6.50 -6.52
CA GLU A 26 -3.26 5.95 -7.78
C GLU A 26 -2.25 6.87 -8.48
N ALA A 27 -2.50 8.17 -8.47
CA ALA A 27 -1.56 9.14 -9.06
C ALA A 27 -0.23 9.16 -8.28
N ARG A 28 -0.27 9.10 -6.94
CA ARG A 28 0.94 9.01 -6.11
C ARG A 28 1.72 7.73 -6.36
N LEU A 29 1.02 6.58 -6.45
CA LEU A 29 1.65 5.30 -6.79
C LEU A 29 2.34 5.38 -8.15
N ALA A 30 1.65 5.90 -9.18
CA ALA A 30 2.21 6.04 -10.53
C ALA A 30 3.43 6.99 -10.55
N ALA A 31 3.38 8.10 -9.83
CA ALA A 31 4.50 9.04 -9.69
C ALA A 31 5.73 8.39 -9.00
N ALA A 32 5.49 7.44 -8.09
CA ALA A 32 6.54 6.65 -7.44
C ALA A 32 7.00 5.42 -8.26
N GLY A 33 6.48 5.24 -9.49
CA GLY A 33 6.85 4.15 -10.39
C GLY A 33 6.10 2.84 -10.17
N TYR A 34 5.05 2.83 -9.34
CA TYR A 34 4.25 1.63 -9.08
C TYR A 34 3.08 1.50 -10.07
N THR A 35 2.83 0.26 -10.47
CA THR A 35 1.65 -0.12 -11.26
C THR A 35 0.86 -1.18 -10.48
N LEU A 36 -0.44 -0.99 -10.33
CA LEU A 36 -1.29 -1.97 -9.68
C LEU A 36 -1.47 -3.20 -10.60
N PRO A 37 -1.28 -4.41 -10.07
CA PRO A 37 -1.58 -5.63 -10.80
C PRO A 37 -3.10 -5.82 -10.95
N SER A 38 -3.53 -6.86 -11.68
CA SER A 38 -4.91 -7.32 -11.63
C SER A 38 -5.22 -7.86 -10.23
N ALA A 39 -6.43 -7.56 -9.72
CA ALA A 39 -6.88 -8.07 -8.43
C ALA A 39 -6.88 -9.62 -8.43
N PRO A 40 -6.29 -10.26 -7.41
CA PRO A 40 -6.26 -11.72 -7.33
C PRO A 40 -7.66 -12.28 -7.12
N LYS A 41 -7.88 -13.48 -7.65
CA LYS A 41 -9.11 -14.25 -7.38
C LYS A 41 -8.90 -15.15 -6.17
N PRO A 42 -9.96 -15.49 -5.40
CA PRO A 42 -9.87 -16.50 -4.35
C PRO A 42 -9.40 -17.83 -4.92
N VAL A 43 -8.51 -18.50 -4.23
CA VAL A 43 -7.99 -19.83 -4.61
C VAL A 43 -8.71 -20.98 -3.91
N ALA A 44 -9.66 -20.67 -3.01
CA ALA A 44 -10.45 -21.64 -2.25
C ALA A 44 -11.84 -21.06 -1.93
N THR A 45 -12.58 -21.69 -1.02
CA THR A 45 -13.93 -21.26 -0.59
C THR A 45 -13.83 -20.10 0.42
N TYR A 46 -13.54 -18.90 -0.08
CA TYR A 46 -13.54 -17.64 0.66
C TYR A 46 -13.73 -16.46 -0.31
N VAL A 47 -13.86 -15.25 0.20
CA VAL A 47 -13.86 -13.99 -0.57
C VAL A 47 -12.63 -13.16 -0.20
N THR A 48 -12.12 -12.36 -1.13
CA THR A 48 -10.91 -11.54 -0.90
C THR A 48 -11.17 -10.36 0.03
N SER A 49 -12.44 -9.96 0.19
CA SER A 49 -12.83 -8.90 1.12
C SER A 49 -14.28 -9.03 1.55
N VAL A 50 -14.59 -8.50 2.74
CA VAL A 50 -15.96 -8.38 3.27
C VAL A 50 -16.14 -6.97 3.78
N ARG A 51 -17.22 -6.30 3.35
CA ARG A 51 -17.60 -4.97 3.83
C ARG A 51 -18.68 -5.10 4.91
N THR A 52 -18.53 -4.33 5.99
CA THR A 52 -19.57 -4.09 7.00
C THR A 52 -19.53 -2.63 7.43
N GLY A 53 -20.63 -1.91 7.18
CA GLY A 53 -20.65 -0.45 7.34
C GLY A 53 -19.53 0.20 6.52
N ASN A 54 -18.70 1.00 7.17
CA ASN A 54 -17.55 1.67 6.56
C ASN A 54 -16.25 0.87 6.66
N LEU A 55 -16.27 -0.35 7.20
CA LEU A 55 -15.09 -1.18 7.30
C LEU A 55 -15.04 -2.21 6.17
N LEU A 56 -13.89 -2.29 5.51
CA LEU A 56 -13.57 -3.34 4.55
C LEU A 56 -12.47 -4.23 5.16
N PHE A 57 -12.81 -5.48 5.39
CA PHE A 57 -11.90 -6.52 5.88
C PHE A 57 -11.30 -7.24 4.68
N LEU A 58 -9.98 -7.29 4.61
CA LEU A 58 -9.22 -7.96 3.57
C LEU A 58 -8.75 -9.31 4.11
N SER A 59 -8.95 -10.37 3.35
CA SER A 59 -8.37 -11.70 3.64
C SER A 59 -6.85 -11.67 3.58
N GLY A 60 -6.20 -12.76 3.96
CA GLY A 60 -4.77 -12.96 3.74
C GLY A 60 -4.42 -12.81 2.26
N HIS A 61 -3.45 -11.95 1.97
CA HIS A 61 -2.90 -11.69 0.64
C HIS A 61 -1.44 -12.10 0.59
N GLY A 62 -1.08 -12.90 -0.42
CA GLY A 62 0.28 -13.07 -0.89
C GLY A 62 0.59 -12.16 -2.09
N GLU A 63 1.72 -12.38 -2.74
CA GLU A 63 2.05 -11.70 -4.01
C GLU A 63 1.08 -12.12 -5.12
N CYS A 64 0.82 -11.24 -6.08
CA CYS A 64 0.04 -11.56 -7.28
C CYS A 64 0.95 -12.09 -8.40
N GLY A 65 0.37 -12.87 -9.29
CA GLY A 65 1.06 -13.42 -10.46
C GLY A 65 1.48 -14.87 -10.26
N ALA A 66 2.44 -15.32 -11.05
CA ALA A 66 2.91 -16.72 -11.03
C ALA A 66 4.20 -16.89 -10.23
N ASP A 67 4.99 -15.85 -10.10
CA ASP A 67 6.34 -15.91 -9.50
C ASP A 67 6.31 -15.30 -8.08
N PHE A 68 5.98 -16.15 -7.11
CA PHE A 68 6.00 -15.76 -5.70
C PHE A 68 7.41 -15.82 -5.12
N THR A 69 7.73 -14.89 -4.22
CA THR A 69 8.90 -15.03 -3.34
C THR A 69 8.61 -16.13 -2.33
N THR A 70 9.33 -17.25 -2.38
CA THR A 70 9.12 -18.42 -1.52
C THR A 70 10.33 -18.69 -0.65
N GLY A 71 10.09 -19.30 0.53
CA GLY A 71 11.14 -19.64 1.48
C GLY A 71 11.07 -18.84 2.78
N LYS A 72 11.99 -19.13 3.70
CA LYS A 72 12.05 -18.52 5.03
C LYS A 72 13.02 -17.33 5.07
N VAL A 73 12.53 -16.18 5.54
CA VAL A 73 13.40 -15.03 5.82
C VAL A 73 14.32 -15.35 7.00
N GLY A 74 15.58 -15.01 6.84
CA GLY A 74 16.65 -15.38 7.80
C GLY A 74 17.29 -16.72 7.52
N GLY A 75 16.81 -17.47 6.52
CA GLY A 75 17.39 -18.71 6.01
C GLY A 75 17.59 -18.60 4.51
N ASP A 76 16.56 -18.99 3.74
CA ASP A 76 16.60 -18.96 2.27
C ASP A 76 16.61 -17.55 1.71
N LEU A 77 15.97 -16.60 2.43
CA LEU A 77 15.75 -15.23 2.01
C LEU A 77 16.41 -14.23 2.96
N THR A 78 16.95 -13.16 2.38
CA THR A 78 17.41 -11.98 3.13
C THR A 78 16.23 -11.14 3.62
N VAL A 79 16.48 -10.24 4.60
CA VAL A 79 15.49 -9.25 5.06
C VAL A 79 14.97 -8.40 3.89
N GLU A 80 15.85 -8.00 2.98
CA GLU A 80 15.49 -7.16 1.84
C GLU A 80 14.59 -7.90 0.83
N GLN A 81 14.84 -9.18 0.56
CA GLN A 81 13.96 -9.99 -0.27
C GLN A 81 12.56 -10.14 0.38
N GLY A 82 12.51 -10.34 1.70
CA GLY A 82 11.24 -10.33 2.43
C GLY A 82 10.53 -8.98 2.37
N ARG A 83 11.28 -7.87 2.47
CA ARG A 83 10.74 -6.50 2.37
C ARG A 83 10.13 -6.24 1.00
N LEU A 84 10.80 -6.64 -0.08
CA LEU A 84 10.28 -6.54 -1.44
C LEU A 84 9.05 -7.43 -1.65
N SER A 85 9.01 -8.62 -1.04
CA SER A 85 7.81 -9.47 -1.04
C SER A 85 6.63 -8.76 -0.36
N ALA A 86 6.83 -8.17 0.83
CA ALA A 86 5.79 -7.41 1.53
C ALA A 86 5.27 -6.21 0.71
N GLU A 87 6.14 -5.52 -0.04
CA GLU A 87 5.77 -4.44 -0.95
C GLU A 87 4.88 -4.94 -2.08
N LYS A 88 5.24 -6.06 -2.73
CA LYS A 88 4.43 -6.68 -3.80
C LYS A 88 3.07 -7.17 -3.27
N VAL A 89 3.03 -7.76 -2.06
CA VAL A 89 1.77 -8.10 -1.39
C VAL A 89 0.90 -6.86 -1.21
N GLY A 90 1.50 -5.72 -0.84
CA GLY A 90 0.82 -4.44 -0.73
C GLY A 90 0.17 -3.99 -2.04
N LEU A 91 0.85 -4.11 -3.17
CA LEU A 91 0.29 -3.79 -4.49
C LEU A 91 -0.91 -4.69 -4.83
N CYS A 92 -0.83 -5.99 -4.50
CA CYS A 92 -1.93 -6.93 -4.68
C CYS A 92 -3.14 -6.58 -3.82
N MET A 93 -2.92 -6.21 -2.56
CA MET A 93 -3.99 -5.79 -1.66
C MET A 93 -4.66 -4.50 -2.14
N LEU A 94 -3.88 -3.51 -2.61
CA LEU A 94 -4.42 -2.29 -3.21
C LEU A 94 -5.27 -2.57 -4.44
N ALA A 95 -4.87 -3.53 -5.29
CA ALA A 95 -5.68 -3.97 -6.42
C ALA A 95 -7.00 -4.60 -5.97
N THR A 96 -6.99 -5.41 -4.90
CA THR A 96 -8.22 -5.97 -4.30
C THR A 96 -9.12 -4.88 -3.74
N ILE A 97 -8.58 -3.91 -2.98
CA ILE A 97 -9.36 -2.78 -2.45
C ILE A 97 -10.01 -2.02 -3.60
N LYS A 98 -9.23 -1.65 -4.63
CA LYS A 98 -9.75 -0.94 -5.80
C LYS A 98 -10.86 -1.73 -6.51
N SER A 99 -10.69 -3.03 -6.67
CA SER A 99 -11.72 -3.90 -7.27
C SER A 99 -13.01 -3.95 -6.43
N ALA A 100 -12.89 -3.90 -5.10
CA ALA A 100 -14.03 -3.97 -4.19
C ALA A 100 -14.81 -2.65 -4.10
N VAL A 101 -14.12 -1.50 -4.16
CA VAL A 101 -14.75 -0.18 -3.91
C VAL A 101 -14.72 0.76 -5.13
N GLY A 102 -14.03 0.38 -6.20
CA GLY A 102 -13.94 1.11 -7.49
C GLY A 102 -12.80 2.11 -7.56
N ASP A 103 -12.48 2.81 -6.49
CA ASP A 103 -11.45 3.86 -6.45
C ASP A 103 -10.74 3.86 -5.08
N LEU A 104 -9.42 3.99 -5.07
CA LEU A 104 -8.65 4.00 -3.82
C LEU A 104 -8.87 5.27 -3.00
N SER A 105 -9.35 6.37 -3.59
CA SER A 105 -9.69 7.60 -2.87
C SER A 105 -10.87 7.42 -1.90
N LYS A 106 -11.63 6.33 -2.03
CA LYS A 106 -12.67 5.94 -1.06
C LYS A 106 -12.12 5.42 0.26
N VAL A 107 -10.85 5.06 0.31
CA VAL A 107 -10.19 4.64 1.55
C VAL A 107 -9.88 5.88 2.40
N LYS A 108 -10.51 5.95 3.57
CA LYS A 108 -10.26 7.00 4.56
C LYS A 108 -8.95 6.75 5.30
N ARG A 109 -8.68 5.50 5.71
CA ARG A 109 -7.43 5.08 6.38
C ARG A 109 -7.30 3.57 6.51
N PHE A 110 -6.07 3.12 6.71
CA PHE A 110 -5.80 1.79 7.24
C PHE A 110 -6.05 1.77 8.75
N VAL A 111 -6.81 0.77 9.23
CA VAL A 111 -7.18 0.63 10.66
C VAL A 111 -6.28 -0.39 11.32
N ARG A 112 -6.22 -1.60 10.77
CA ARG A 112 -5.47 -2.74 11.30
C ARG A 112 -4.68 -3.42 10.19
N ILE A 113 -3.47 -3.84 10.51
CA ILE A 113 -2.58 -4.60 9.63
C ILE A 113 -1.99 -5.75 10.44
N LEU A 114 -2.14 -6.97 9.94
CA LEU A 114 -1.45 -8.15 10.44
C LEU A 114 -0.49 -8.64 9.36
N GLY A 115 0.80 -8.48 9.57
CA GLY A 115 1.84 -8.99 8.69
C GLY A 115 2.43 -10.28 9.26
N MET A 116 2.36 -11.33 8.47
CA MET A 116 2.85 -12.66 8.77
C MET A 116 4.06 -12.95 7.87
N VAL A 117 5.21 -13.20 8.48
CA VAL A 117 6.47 -13.46 7.77
C VAL A 117 6.87 -14.90 8.02
N GLN A 118 6.99 -15.70 6.97
CA GLN A 118 7.58 -17.02 7.08
C GLN A 118 9.09 -16.84 7.34
N ALA A 119 9.53 -17.23 8.52
CA ALA A 119 10.89 -16.94 8.97
C ALA A 119 11.50 -18.13 9.72
N THR A 120 12.85 -18.09 9.88
CA THR A 120 13.54 -19.05 10.77
C THR A 120 13.19 -18.73 12.22
N GLU A 121 13.41 -19.71 13.10
CA GLU A 121 13.09 -19.59 14.53
C GLU A 121 13.88 -18.46 15.23
N GLU A 122 15.11 -18.20 14.78
CA GLU A 122 15.99 -17.17 15.32
C GLU A 122 15.74 -15.77 14.74
N PHE A 123 14.93 -15.67 13.67
CA PHE A 123 14.68 -14.39 13.02
C PHE A 123 13.89 -13.43 13.93
N ARG A 124 14.30 -12.15 13.99
CA ARG A 124 13.67 -11.14 14.86
C ARG A 124 13.30 -9.84 14.13
N ASP A 125 13.71 -9.69 12.88
CA ASP A 125 13.56 -8.45 12.12
C ASP A 125 12.24 -8.39 11.30
N HIS A 126 11.18 -9.09 11.73
CA HIS A 126 9.86 -9.06 11.10
C HIS A 126 9.34 -7.63 10.84
N PRO A 127 9.52 -6.65 11.76
CA PRO A 127 9.09 -5.28 11.50
C PRO A 127 9.81 -4.64 10.30
N LYS A 128 11.09 -4.98 10.06
CA LYS A 128 11.85 -4.47 8.90
C LYS A 128 11.30 -5.02 7.59
N VAL A 129 10.94 -6.31 7.56
CA VAL A 129 10.26 -6.93 6.41
C VAL A 129 8.95 -6.21 6.14
N MET A 130 8.12 -6.01 7.16
CA MET A 130 6.80 -5.39 7.02
C MET A 130 6.85 -3.91 6.68
N ASN A 131 8.00 -3.25 6.78
CA ASN A 131 8.15 -1.86 6.30
C ASN A 131 7.93 -1.77 4.77
N GLY A 132 8.24 -2.81 3.98
CA GLY A 132 7.93 -2.81 2.55
C GLY A 132 6.45 -2.52 2.27
N PHE A 133 5.55 -3.19 2.98
CA PHE A 133 4.11 -2.91 2.91
C PHE A 133 3.77 -1.50 3.42
N SER A 134 4.24 -1.15 4.63
CA SER A 134 3.84 0.10 5.28
C SER A 134 4.32 1.34 4.54
N ASP A 135 5.53 1.31 4.00
CA ASP A 135 6.10 2.40 3.21
C ASP A 135 5.30 2.62 1.92
N LEU A 136 4.88 1.53 1.25
CA LEU A 136 3.99 1.59 0.09
C LEU A 136 2.63 2.22 0.45
N MET A 137 2.03 1.85 1.60
CA MET A 137 0.78 2.46 2.05
C MET A 137 0.94 3.95 2.34
N VAL A 138 2.10 4.37 2.89
CA VAL A 138 2.41 5.80 3.09
C VAL A 138 2.59 6.52 1.75
N VAL A 139 3.20 5.90 0.74
CA VAL A 139 3.27 6.47 -0.62
C VAL A 139 1.86 6.74 -1.15
N ALA A 140 0.95 5.77 -1.02
CA ALA A 140 -0.41 5.90 -1.56
C ALA A 140 -1.29 6.88 -0.75
N PHE A 141 -1.27 6.80 0.58
CA PHE A 141 -2.27 7.46 1.44
C PHE A 141 -1.67 8.47 2.45
N GLY A 142 -0.35 8.67 2.45
CA GLY A 142 0.31 9.50 3.46
C GLY A 142 0.07 8.96 4.88
N GLU A 143 -0.25 9.82 5.83
CA GLU A 143 -0.52 9.43 7.22
C GLU A 143 -1.69 8.44 7.37
N ALA A 144 -2.69 8.51 6.49
CA ALA A 144 -3.82 7.60 6.48
C ALA A 144 -3.44 6.15 6.13
N GLY A 145 -2.28 5.94 5.51
CA GLY A 145 -1.71 4.61 5.25
C GLY A 145 -1.14 3.92 6.49
N LYS A 146 -0.93 4.64 7.59
CA LYS A 146 -0.37 4.11 8.84
C LYS A 146 -1.46 3.50 9.71
N GLY A 147 -1.65 2.18 9.62
CA GLY A 147 -2.57 1.43 10.49
C GLY A 147 -1.90 0.88 11.74
N ALA A 148 -2.71 0.46 12.73
CA ALA A 148 -2.24 -0.33 13.87
C ALA A 148 -1.70 -1.67 13.39
N ARG A 149 -0.39 -1.91 13.47
CA ARG A 149 0.29 -3.03 12.84
C ARG A 149 0.86 -4.03 13.83
N SER A 150 0.67 -5.32 13.55
CA SER A 150 1.49 -6.41 14.10
C SER A 150 2.36 -7.01 12.98
N ALA A 151 3.60 -7.37 13.31
CA ALA A 151 4.51 -8.10 12.44
C ALA A 151 5.00 -9.33 13.21
N VAL A 152 4.62 -10.52 12.74
CA VAL A 152 4.85 -11.78 13.44
C VAL A 152 5.55 -12.80 12.55
N GLY A 153 6.34 -13.69 13.16
CA GLY A 153 6.94 -14.83 12.49
C GLY A 153 5.96 -16.00 12.43
N MET A 154 5.93 -16.67 11.29
CA MET A 154 5.15 -17.88 11.06
C MET A 154 6.09 -19.05 10.72
N GLN A 155 5.77 -20.23 11.24
CA GLN A 155 6.53 -21.46 10.95
C GLN A 155 6.39 -21.85 9.47
N SER A 156 5.21 -21.65 8.90
CA SER A 156 4.90 -21.91 7.49
C SER A 156 3.76 -21.00 7.04
N LEU A 157 3.75 -20.68 5.75
CA LEU A 157 2.65 -20.00 5.07
C LEU A 157 2.20 -20.85 3.86
N PRO A 158 0.96 -20.70 3.39
CA PRO A 158 0.46 -21.40 2.21
C PRO A 158 1.39 -21.26 1.02
N SER A 159 1.54 -22.31 0.21
CA SER A 159 2.41 -22.32 -0.99
C SER A 159 3.87 -21.90 -0.72
N ASN A 160 4.32 -22.00 0.54
CA ASN A 160 5.67 -21.61 0.95
C ASN A 160 6.00 -20.12 0.69
N ILE A 161 4.98 -19.23 0.59
CA ILE A 161 5.22 -17.79 0.37
C ILE A 161 5.97 -17.16 1.55
N ALA A 162 6.78 -16.13 1.26
CA ALA A 162 7.59 -15.48 2.27
C ALA A 162 6.78 -14.57 3.21
N VAL A 163 5.72 -13.93 2.68
CA VAL A 163 4.90 -12.96 3.42
C VAL A 163 3.44 -13.12 3.06
N GLU A 164 2.57 -13.05 4.08
CA GLU A 164 1.13 -12.93 3.95
C GLU A 164 0.63 -11.78 4.82
N ILE A 165 -0.33 -11.00 4.33
CA ILE A 165 -0.83 -9.81 5.03
C ILE A 165 -2.34 -9.77 5.02
N GLU A 166 -2.93 -9.51 6.19
CA GLU A 166 -4.33 -9.13 6.36
C GLU A 166 -4.44 -7.65 6.73
N ALA A 167 -5.52 -7.01 6.30
CA ALA A 167 -5.79 -5.64 6.71
C ALA A 167 -7.28 -5.35 6.88
N THR A 168 -7.57 -4.32 7.65
CA THR A 168 -8.89 -3.68 7.72
C THR A 168 -8.71 -2.21 7.37
N VAL A 169 -9.51 -1.71 6.43
CA VAL A 169 -9.54 -0.30 6.07
C VAL A 169 -10.90 0.31 6.41
N GLU A 170 -10.89 1.60 6.77
CA GLU A 170 -12.08 2.42 6.89
C GLU A 170 -12.29 3.17 5.58
N LEU A 171 -13.52 3.16 5.08
CA LEU A 171 -13.96 3.90 3.91
C LEU A 171 -14.59 5.22 4.33
N HIS A 172 -14.64 6.20 3.43
CA HIS A 172 -15.40 7.43 3.66
C HIS A 172 -16.90 7.15 3.76
N ASP A 173 -17.63 8.00 4.48
CA ASP A 173 -19.09 7.89 4.63
C ASP A 173 -19.79 8.15 3.31
N GLY A 174 -20.81 7.35 2.99
CA GLY A 174 -21.64 7.54 1.80
C GLY A 174 -21.14 6.85 0.52
N ASP A 175 -20.09 6.03 0.62
CA ASP A 175 -19.55 5.22 -0.49
C ASP A 175 -20.08 3.79 -0.50
#